data_773791324673b28046b32374e810d1d1
#
_entry.id   773791324673b28046b32374e810d1d1
#
_cell.length_a   1.000
_cell.length_b   1.000
_cell.length_c   1.000
_cell.angle_alpha   90.00
_cell.angle_beta   90.00
_cell.angle_gamma   90.00
#
_symmetry.space_group_name_H-M   'P 1'
#
loop_
_entity.id
_entity.type
_entity.pdbx_description
1 polymer ?
#
loop_
_entity_poly.entity_id
_entity_poly.type
_entity_poly.pdbx_seq_one_letter_code
_entity_poly.pdbx_strand_id
1 'polypeptide(L)'
;MNNTRRSFLRIAGAGGALCATGATTAFSATNSDSGLLDLFAKRQSVRRYKPDPVPEEHLHMILDAARRPPTSGNQQPWKFLVVKNKATIERMRARCLQLYEARFPQDLPPSEKATRMESATKRMAGYFSAPVYIVVLTDSQSMYPTYNHHDGPLAAGYLCLAARALGYGTVYVTDAIPEQVTREVLSIPDRYERVCITPLGVPDGWPEPTPKKKLEEFIVFESFGS
;
A
#
# COMPACT_ATOMS: atom_id res chain seq x y z
N MET A 1 -46.20 -7.99 -7.50
CA MET A 1 -47.02 -6.95 -8.14
C MET A 1 -46.70 -5.65 -7.45
N ASN A 2 -45.91 -4.79 -8.07
CA ASN A 2 -46.07 -3.35 -8.12
C ASN A 2 -44.89 -2.75 -8.91
N ASN A 3 -45.29 -2.31 -10.06
CA ASN A 3 -44.47 -1.76 -11.10
C ASN A 3 -44.49 -0.23 -10.94
N THR A 4 -43.35 0.44 -10.68
CA THR A 4 -43.32 1.90 -10.70
C THR A 4 -42.41 2.36 -11.84
N ARG A 5 -43.05 2.66 -12.97
CA ARG A 5 -42.43 3.25 -14.16
C ARG A 5 -42.03 4.71 -13.88
N ARG A 6 -40.77 5.03 -14.10
CA ARG A 6 -40.29 6.42 -14.14
C ARG A 6 -40.75 7.08 -15.45
N SER A 7 -41.55 8.11 -15.31
CA SER A 7 -42.02 8.97 -16.42
C SER A 7 -40.91 9.95 -16.84
N PHE A 8 -40.48 9.90 -18.09
CA PHE A 8 -39.66 10.95 -18.70
C PHE A 8 -40.57 12.13 -19.14
N LEU A 9 -40.34 13.27 -18.52
CA LEU A 9 -40.96 14.53 -18.98
C LEU A 9 -40.19 15.04 -20.21
N ARG A 10 -40.87 15.12 -21.36
CA ARG A 10 -40.40 15.84 -22.53
C ARG A 10 -40.83 17.32 -22.37
N ILE A 11 -39.86 18.23 -22.36
CA ILE A 11 -40.10 19.65 -22.52
C ILE A 11 -39.63 20.02 -23.93
N ALA A 12 -40.59 20.45 -24.76
CA ALA A 12 -40.35 20.95 -26.09
C ALA A 12 -39.99 22.46 -26.05
N GLY A 13 -39.18 22.89 -27.01
CA GLY A 13 -38.38 24.06 -27.10
C GLY A 13 -39.05 25.43 -27.14
N ALA A 14 -38.19 26.41 -26.96
CA ALA A 14 -38.27 27.73 -27.60
C ALA A 14 -36.84 28.23 -27.77
N GLY A 15 -36.49 28.56 -28.99
CA GLY A 15 -35.19 29.07 -29.38
C GLY A 15 -34.97 30.49 -28.83
N GLY A 16 -33.81 30.69 -28.25
CA GLY A 16 -33.27 31.99 -27.91
C GLY A 16 -31.76 31.93 -28.07
N ALA A 17 -31.24 32.64 -29.08
CA ALA A 17 -29.81 32.82 -29.25
C ALA A 17 -29.28 33.65 -28.09
N LEU A 18 -28.52 33.06 -27.19
CA LEU A 18 -27.69 33.76 -26.18
C LEU A 18 -26.22 33.66 -26.56
N CYS A 19 -25.60 34.83 -26.75
CA CYS A 19 -24.14 34.98 -26.82
C CYS A 19 -23.47 34.27 -25.64
N ALA A 20 -22.66 33.25 -25.94
CA ALA A 20 -21.80 32.60 -24.98
C ALA A 20 -20.62 33.53 -24.62
N THR A 21 -20.77 34.33 -23.58
CA THR A 21 -19.62 34.86 -22.87
C THR A 21 -19.04 33.70 -22.04
N GLY A 22 -17.91 33.18 -22.49
CA GLY A 22 -17.18 32.11 -21.80
C GLY A 22 -16.72 32.55 -20.41
N ALA A 23 -17.55 32.29 -19.43
CA ALA A 23 -17.09 32.29 -18.03
C ALA A 23 -16.29 31.02 -17.80
N THR A 24 -14.98 31.10 -17.99
CA THR A 24 -14.04 30.12 -17.42
C THR A 24 -14.19 30.19 -15.91
N THR A 25 -14.99 29.31 -15.33
CA THR A 25 -14.96 29.08 -13.87
C THR A 25 -13.61 28.50 -13.54
N ALA A 26 -12.68 29.38 -13.13
CA ALA A 26 -11.44 28.94 -12.50
C ALA A 26 -11.84 28.14 -11.25
N PHE A 27 -11.59 26.84 -11.27
CA PHE A 27 -11.74 25.99 -10.11
C PHE A 27 -10.71 26.44 -9.09
N SER A 28 -11.13 27.29 -8.14
CA SER A 28 -10.26 27.72 -7.04
C SER A 28 -10.16 26.54 -6.07
N ALA A 29 -9.04 25.81 -6.15
CA ALA A 29 -8.70 24.81 -5.16
C ALA A 29 -8.63 25.51 -3.80
N THR A 30 -9.49 25.12 -2.87
CA THR A 30 -9.46 25.65 -1.49
C THR A 30 -8.20 25.12 -0.81
N ASN A 31 -7.63 25.88 0.15
CA ASN A 31 -6.40 25.52 0.87
C ASN A 31 -6.43 24.14 1.56
N SER A 32 -7.60 23.51 1.73
CA SER A 32 -7.75 22.15 2.24
C SER A 32 -7.34 21.08 1.19
N ASP A 33 -7.49 21.37 -0.10
CA ASP A 33 -7.14 20.43 -1.17
C ASP A 33 -5.63 20.33 -1.38
N SER A 34 -4.88 21.40 -1.10
CA SER A 34 -3.42 21.39 -1.18
C SER A 34 -2.77 20.42 -0.20
N GLY A 35 -3.36 20.23 1.00
CA GLY A 35 -2.85 19.33 2.03
C GLY A 35 -2.90 17.85 1.61
N LEU A 36 -3.94 17.43 0.90
CA LEU A 36 -4.08 16.07 0.39
C LEU A 36 -3.08 15.79 -0.74
N LEU A 37 -2.93 16.69 -1.70
CA LEU A 37 -1.95 16.54 -2.78
C LEU A 37 -0.52 16.53 -2.26
N ASP A 38 -0.22 17.36 -1.28
CA ASP A 38 1.05 17.37 -0.53
C ASP A 38 1.35 16.02 0.14
N LEU A 39 0.33 15.37 0.69
CA LEU A 39 0.46 14.05 1.32
C LEU A 39 0.93 13.00 0.30
N PHE A 40 0.34 12.99 -0.90
CA PHE A 40 0.78 12.09 -1.98
C PHE A 40 2.23 12.34 -2.37
N ALA A 41 2.63 13.60 -2.52
CA ALA A 41 4.00 13.98 -2.86
C ALA A 41 5.01 13.60 -1.76
N LYS A 42 4.65 13.79 -0.49
CA LYS A 42 5.50 13.57 0.68
C LYS A 42 5.56 12.12 1.17
N ARG A 43 4.66 11.22 0.72
CA ARG A 43 4.75 9.80 1.09
C ARG A 43 6.00 9.17 0.48
N GLN A 44 6.88 8.68 1.32
CA GLN A 44 8.13 7.99 0.94
C GLN A 44 8.19 6.57 1.54
N SER A 45 9.02 5.73 0.94
CA SER A 45 9.28 4.37 1.44
C SER A 45 10.32 4.40 2.55
N VAL A 46 9.88 4.34 3.79
CA VAL A 46 10.73 4.33 4.98
C VAL A 46 11.16 2.90 5.29
N ARG A 47 12.45 2.70 5.57
CA ARG A 47 13.06 1.39 5.85
C ARG A 47 13.90 1.36 7.13
N ARG A 48 13.86 2.43 7.91
CA ARG A 48 14.48 2.52 9.24
C ARG A 48 13.54 3.27 10.16
N TYR A 49 13.36 2.74 11.36
CA TYR A 49 12.37 3.24 12.31
C TYR A 49 12.99 3.38 13.68
N LYS A 50 12.52 4.38 14.41
CA LYS A 50 12.78 4.52 15.84
C LYS A 50 12.02 3.44 16.61
N PRO A 51 12.45 3.10 17.82
CA PRO A 51 11.78 2.08 18.65
C PRO A 51 10.49 2.59 19.29
N ASP A 52 10.08 3.82 19.00
CA ASP A 52 8.89 4.46 19.57
C ASP A 52 7.63 3.65 19.26
N PRO A 53 6.75 3.41 20.24
CA PRO A 53 5.54 2.64 20.03
C PRO A 53 4.56 3.39 19.11
N VAL A 54 3.74 2.63 18.39
CA VAL A 54 2.58 3.15 17.66
C VAL A 54 1.37 3.00 18.58
N PRO A 55 0.70 4.11 18.99
CA PRO A 55 -0.51 4.06 19.80
C PRO A 55 -1.59 3.22 19.12
N GLU A 56 -2.35 2.48 19.91
CA GLU A 56 -3.43 1.62 19.41
C GLU A 56 -4.48 2.42 18.63
N GLU A 57 -4.81 3.61 19.10
CA GLU A 57 -5.74 4.52 18.43
C GLU A 57 -5.27 4.87 17.01
N HIS A 58 -3.98 5.23 16.84
CA HIS A 58 -3.42 5.54 15.52
C HIS A 58 -3.40 4.31 14.61
N LEU A 59 -3.09 3.13 15.17
CA LEU A 59 -3.15 1.88 14.42
C LEU A 59 -4.56 1.62 13.91
N HIS A 60 -5.58 1.80 14.76
CA HIS A 60 -6.98 1.65 14.38
C HIS A 60 -7.40 2.67 13.29
N MET A 61 -6.98 3.94 13.39
CA MET A 61 -7.25 4.95 12.37
C MET A 61 -6.64 4.56 11.02
N ILE A 62 -5.41 4.05 11.01
CA ILE A 62 -4.73 3.59 9.79
C ILE A 62 -5.46 2.40 9.17
N LEU A 63 -5.85 1.42 9.97
CA LEU A 63 -6.58 0.25 9.50
C LEU A 63 -8.00 0.58 9.02
N ASP A 64 -8.68 1.54 9.69
CA ASP A 64 -9.99 2.03 9.23
C ASP A 64 -9.88 2.73 7.87
N ALA A 65 -8.85 3.53 7.65
CA ALA A 65 -8.59 4.11 6.34
C ALA A 65 -8.27 3.04 5.28
N ALA A 66 -7.48 2.03 5.65
CA ALA A 66 -7.08 0.95 4.76
C ALA A 66 -8.25 0.11 4.22
N ARG A 67 -9.38 0.02 4.94
CA ARG A 67 -10.58 -0.71 4.52
C ARG A 67 -11.57 0.12 3.71
N ARG A 68 -11.26 1.37 3.34
CA ARG A 68 -12.17 2.29 2.64
C ARG A 68 -12.04 2.38 1.12
N PRO A 69 -11.01 1.82 0.46
CA PRO A 69 -10.97 1.85 -1.00
C PRO A 69 -12.20 1.18 -1.63
N PRO A 70 -12.54 1.55 -2.87
CA PRO A 70 -13.52 0.80 -3.64
C PRO A 70 -13.00 -0.62 -3.93
N THR A 71 -13.91 -1.58 -4.06
CA THR A 71 -13.60 -2.95 -4.48
C THR A 71 -14.59 -3.43 -5.51
N SER A 72 -14.21 -4.46 -6.26
CA SER A 72 -15.09 -5.12 -7.20
C SER A 72 -16.34 -5.62 -6.49
N GLY A 73 -17.52 -5.11 -6.89
CA GLY A 73 -18.80 -5.46 -6.27
C GLY A 73 -18.88 -5.18 -4.76
N ASN A 74 -18.05 -4.25 -4.24
CA ASN A 74 -17.95 -3.96 -2.80
C ASN A 74 -17.64 -5.20 -1.94
N GLN A 75 -16.85 -6.15 -2.48
CA GLN A 75 -16.56 -7.43 -1.83
C GLN A 75 -15.63 -7.34 -0.61
N GLN A 76 -14.81 -6.29 -0.50
CA GLN A 76 -13.92 -6.02 0.64
C GLN A 76 -13.10 -7.25 1.08
N PRO A 77 -12.27 -7.83 0.19
CA PRO A 77 -11.70 -9.17 0.36
C PRO A 77 -10.51 -9.21 1.32
N TRP A 78 -10.12 -8.07 1.90
CA TRP A 78 -8.89 -7.94 2.67
C TRP A 78 -8.98 -8.47 4.10
N LYS A 79 -7.84 -8.92 4.60
CA LYS A 79 -7.51 -9.11 6.01
C LYS A 79 -6.22 -8.35 6.33
N PHE A 80 -6.17 -7.73 7.48
CA PHE A 80 -4.99 -7.07 8.01
C PHE A 80 -4.47 -7.85 9.20
N LEU A 81 -3.33 -8.54 9.04
CA LEU A 81 -2.68 -9.27 10.12
C LEU A 81 -1.62 -8.37 10.76
N VAL A 82 -1.85 -7.95 11.99
CA VAL A 82 -0.97 -7.03 12.73
C VAL A 82 -0.02 -7.82 13.62
N VAL A 83 1.27 -7.55 13.49
CA VAL A 83 2.34 -8.17 14.26
C VAL A 83 3.06 -7.11 15.08
N LYS A 84 2.95 -7.21 16.42
CA LYS A 84 3.62 -6.32 17.40
C LYS A 84 4.56 -7.07 18.33
N ASN A 85 4.47 -8.40 18.37
CA ASN A 85 5.29 -9.22 19.27
C ASN A 85 6.73 -9.26 18.77
N LYS A 86 7.66 -8.76 19.57
CA LYS A 86 9.10 -8.69 19.24
C LYS A 86 9.70 -10.06 18.91
N ALA A 87 9.32 -11.10 19.64
CA ALA A 87 9.83 -12.46 19.38
C ALA A 87 9.34 -13.00 18.03
N THR A 88 8.11 -12.68 17.63
CA THR A 88 7.58 -13.04 16.31
C THR A 88 8.27 -12.27 15.18
N ILE A 89 8.52 -10.97 15.37
CA ILE A 89 9.27 -10.13 14.44
C ILE A 89 10.68 -10.68 14.24
N GLU A 90 11.36 -11.05 15.35
CA GLU A 90 12.71 -11.63 15.29
C GLU A 90 12.71 -13.01 14.59
N ARG A 91 11.71 -13.86 14.81
CA ARG A 91 11.56 -15.12 14.06
C ARG A 91 11.42 -14.89 12.55
N MET A 92 10.64 -13.88 12.14
CA MET A 92 10.54 -13.53 10.73
C MET A 92 11.90 -13.07 10.17
N ARG A 93 12.64 -12.23 10.90
CA ARG A 93 13.98 -11.78 10.52
C ARG A 93 14.95 -12.95 10.36
N ALA A 94 15.02 -13.81 11.36
CA ALA A 94 15.89 -14.98 11.34
C ALA A 94 15.56 -15.91 10.17
N ARG A 95 14.26 -16.13 9.89
CA ARG A 95 13.82 -16.97 8.78
C ARG A 95 14.18 -16.35 7.41
N CYS A 96 14.09 -15.03 7.26
CA CYS A 96 14.57 -14.33 6.08
C CYS A 96 16.06 -14.60 5.82
N LEU A 97 16.89 -14.50 6.86
CA LEU A 97 18.32 -14.74 6.74
C LEU A 97 18.64 -16.20 6.39
N GLN A 98 17.93 -17.16 6.97
CA GLN A 98 18.07 -18.58 6.62
C GLN A 98 17.74 -18.84 5.15
N LEU A 99 16.61 -18.29 4.64
CA LEU A 99 16.22 -18.44 3.24
C LEU A 99 17.19 -17.74 2.29
N TYR A 100 17.79 -16.64 2.70
CA TYR A 100 18.82 -15.96 1.94
C TYR A 100 20.09 -16.79 1.84
N GLU A 101 20.55 -17.33 2.97
CA GLU A 101 21.72 -18.21 3.02
C GLU A 101 21.55 -19.48 2.21
N ALA A 102 20.35 -20.08 2.25
CA ALA A 102 20.04 -21.30 1.50
C ALA A 102 20.10 -21.13 -0.05
N ARG A 103 20.11 -19.89 -0.53
CA ARG A 103 20.28 -19.59 -1.98
C ARG A 103 21.73 -19.49 -2.43
N PHE A 104 22.70 -19.61 -1.51
CA PHE A 104 24.11 -19.55 -1.88
C PHE A 104 24.52 -20.82 -2.61
N PRO A 105 25.39 -20.70 -3.64
CA PRO A 105 26.04 -21.86 -4.23
C PRO A 105 26.76 -22.71 -3.17
N GLN A 106 26.75 -24.03 -3.35
CA GLN A 106 27.38 -24.93 -2.39
C GLN A 106 28.92 -24.77 -2.33
N ASP A 107 29.51 -24.35 -3.44
CA ASP A 107 30.93 -24.10 -3.64
C ASP A 107 31.36 -22.67 -3.28
N LEU A 108 30.46 -21.86 -2.72
CA LEU A 108 30.79 -20.49 -2.33
C LEU A 108 31.84 -20.45 -1.23
N PRO A 109 32.99 -19.73 -1.44
CA PRO A 109 34.04 -19.61 -0.45
C PRO A 109 33.53 -19.10 0.91
N PRO A 110 34.00 -19.61 2.05
CA PRO A 110 33.55 -19.21 3.38
C PRO A 110 33.66 -17.70 3.66
N SER A 111 34.73 -17.05 3.18
CA SER A 111 34.93 -15.61 3.31
C SER A 111 33.88 -14.80 2.53
N GLU A 112 33.53 -15.23 1.33
CA GLU A 112 32.51 -14.61 0.53
C GLU A 112 31.12 -14.83 1.11
N LYS A 113 30.85 -16.04 1.61
CA LYS A 113 29.62 -16.35 2.35
C LYS A 113 29.44 -15.42 3.55
N ALA A 114 30.49 -15.23 4.35
CA ALA A 114 30.46 -14.34 5.51
C ALA A 114 30.16 -12.90 5.11
N THR A 115 30.80 -12.37 4.07
CA THR A 115 30.58 -11.01 3.55
C THR A 115 29.13 -10.82 3.05
N ARG A 116 28.61 -11.78 2.32
CA ARG A 116 27.22 -11.75 1.84
C ARG A 116 26.22 -11.80 2.98
N MET A 117 26.45 -12.62 4.01
CA MET A 117 25.60 -12.73 5.18
C MET A 117 25.65 -11.46 6.04
N GLU A 118 26.80 -10.84 6.21
CA GLU A 118 26.93 -9.55 6.91
C GLU A 118 26.10 -8.47 6.22
N SER A 119 26.25 -8.35 4.90
CA SER A 119 25.47 -7.42 4.08
C SER A 119 23.96 -7.67 4.17
N ALA A 120 23.53 -8.93 4.13
CA ALA A 120 22.14 -9.32 4.28
C ALA A 120 21.60 -8.96 5.68
N THR A 121 22.37 -9.25 6.73
CA THR A 121 22.03 -8.95 8.12
C THR A 121 21.84 -7.44 8.31
N LYS A 122 22.75 -6.62 7.80
CA LYS A 122 22.67 -5.15 7.85
C LYS A 122 21.43 -4.62 7.13
N ARG A 123 21.12 -5.18 5.96
CA ARG A 123 19.92 -4.81 5.20
C ARG A 123 18.62 -5.22 5.93
N MET A 124 18.57 -6.45 6.45
CA MET A 124 17.40 -6.94 7.19
C MET A 124 17.18 -6.18 8.49
N ALA A 125 18.25 -5.74 9.18
CA ALA A 125 18.11 -4.91 10.38
C ALA A 125 17.29 -3.64 10.11
N GLY A 126 17.42 -3.02 8.94
CA GLY A 126 16.60 -1.88 8.54
C GLY A 126 15.13 -2.27 8.38
N TYR A 127 14.84 -3.29 7.57
CA TYR A 127 13.46 -3.76 7.34
C TYR A 127 12.77 -4.26 8.61
N PHE A 128 13.51 -4.76 9.60
CA PHE A 128 12.99 -5.30 10.85
C PHE A 128 13.21 -4.39 12.07
N SER A 129 13.37 -3.07 11.86
CA SER A 129 13.50 -2.08 12.94
C SER A 129 12.16 -1.49 13.42
N ALA A 130 11.06 -1.71 12.70
CA ALA A 130 9.75 -1.17 13.05
C ALA A 130 9.12 -1.89 14.26
N PRO A 131 8.35 -1.17 15.11
CA PRO A 131 7.64 -1.78 16.23
C PRO A 131 6.38 -2.57 15.80
N VAL A 132 5.83 -2.30 14.61
CA VAL A 132 4.60 -2.92 14.10
C VAL A 132 4.81 -3.35 12.65
N TYR A 133 4.22 -4.49 12.28
CA TYR A 133 4.11 -4.95 10.89
C TYR A 133 2.67 -5.27 10.58
N ILE A 134 2.22 -4.85 9.39
CA ILE A 134 0.88 -5.15 8.90
C ILE A 134 1.02 -5.97 7.62
N VAL A 135 0.54 -7.21 7.65
CA VAL A 135 0.43 -8.04 6.46
C VAL A 135 -0.94 -7.79 5.86
N VAL A 136 -0.96 -7.28 4.64
CA VAL A 136 -2.19 -7.10 3.87
C VAL A 136 -2.43 -8.39 3.08
N LEU A 137 -3.58 -8.99 3.31
CA LEU A 137 -4.00 -10.25 2.73
C LEU A 137 -5.31 -10.06 1.98
N THR A 138 -5.57 -10.90 0.98
CA THR A 138 -6.87 -11.03 0.33
C THR A 138 -7.39 -12.45 0.43
N ASP A 139 -8.71 -12.58 0.48
CA ASP A 139 -9.39 -13.86 0.64
C ASP A 139 -9.70 -14.48 -0.73
N SER A 140 -9.07 -15.61 -1.05
CA SER A 140 -9.32 -16.35 -2.30
C SER A 140 -10.75 -16.89 -2.43
N GLN A 141 -11.53 -16.88 -1.34
CA GLN A 141 -12.94 -17.28 -1.30
C GLN A 141 -13.89 -16.07 -1.31
N SER A 142 -13.40 -14.88 -1.67
CA SER A 142 -14.24 -13.69 -1.84
C SER A 142 -15.20 -13.85 -3.03
N MET A 143 -16.18 -12.96 -3.16
CA MET A 143 -17.21 -13.04 -4.22
C MET A 143 -16.62 -12.99 -5.64
N TYR A 144 -15.56 -12.22 -5.83
CA TYR A 144 -14.87 -12.03 -7.11
C TYR A 144 -13.34 -12.17 -6.93
N PRO A 145 -12.82 -13.38 -6.65
CA PRO A 145 -11.42 -13.58 -6.26
C PRO A 145 -10.42 -13.16 -7.35
N THR A 146 -10.81 -13.22 -8.63
CA THR A 146 -9.99 -12.77 -9.76
C THR A 146 -9.65 -11.28 -9.72
N TYR A 147 -10.38 -10.47 -8.95
CA TYR A 147 -10.11 -9.04 -8.79
C TYR A 147 -9.32 -8.70 -7.52
N ASN A 148 -8.98 -9.67 -6.69
CA ASN A 148 -8.23 -9.45 -5.46
C ASN A 148 -6.87 -8.77 -5.69
N HIS A 149 -6.24 -9.04 -6.85
CA HIS A 149 -4.98 -8.41 -7.25
C HIS A 149 -5.10 -6.91 -7.59
N HIS A 150 -6.32 -6.41 -7.80
CA HIS A 150 -6.62 -4.98 -7.88
C HIS A 150 -7.01 -4.41 -6.51
N ASP A 151 -7.91 -5.10 -5.81
CA ASP A 151 -8.51 -4.62 -4.57
C ASP A 151 -7.47 -4.52 -3.43
N GLY A 152 -6.64 -5.55 -3.25
CA GLY A 152 -5.64 -5.61 -2.18
C GLY A 152 -4.61 -4.47 -2.21
N PRO A 153 -3.98 -4.17 -3.35
CA PRO A 153 -3.05 -3.05 -3.49
C PRO A 153 -3.66 -1.69 -3.18
N LEU A 154 -4.95 -1.47 -3.48
CA LEU A 154 -5.65 -0.24 -3.11
C LEU A 154 -5.71 -0.09 -1.58
N ALA A 155 -6.05 -1.15 -0.85
CA ALA A 155 -6.05 -1.13 0.61
C ALA A 155 -4.66 -0.79 1.19
N ALA A 156 -3.61 -1.41 0.64
CA ALA A 156 -2.24 -1.12 1.05
C ALA A 156 -1.81 0.32 0.73
N GLY A 157 -2.26 0.88 -0.39
CA GLY A 157 -2.03 2.29 -0.76
C GLY A 157 -2.66 3.26 0.25
N TYR A 158 -3.93 3.03 0.60
CA TYR A 158 -4.64 3.83 1.61
C TYR A 158 -4.00 3.72 3.00
N LEU A 159 -3.56 2.50 3.39
CA LEU A 159 -2.79 2.28 4.61
C LEU A 159 -1.54 3.18 4.65
N CYS A 160 -0.75 3.18 3.58
CA CYS A 160 0.48 3.95 3.50
C CYS A 160 0.23 5.47 3.56
N LEU A 161 -0.84 5.96 2.95
CA LEU A 161 -1.23 7.37 2.99
C LEU A 161 -1.73 7.77 4.38
N ALA A 162 -2.59 6.95 5.01
CA ALA A 162 -3.09 7.19 6.36
C ALA A 162 -1.95 7.21 7.39
N ALA A 163 -1.01 6.26 7.30
CA ALA A 163 0.18 6.25 8.13
C ALA A 163 0.99 7.54 7.97
N ARG A 164 1.21 7.97 6.73
CA ARG A 164 1.94 9.23 6.44
C ARG A 164 1.22 10.45 7.00
N ALA A 165 -0.10 10.51 6.91
CA ALA A 165 -0.92 11.60 7.46
C ALA A 165 -0.75 11.74 8.98
N LEU A 166 -0.56 10.62 9.67
CA LEU A 166 -0.32 10.57 11.12
C LEU A 166 1.17 10.66 11.51
N GLY A 167 2.08 10.94 10.54
CA GLY A 167 3.49 11.09 10.80
C GLY A 167 4.29 9.79 10.85
N TYR A 168 3.69 8.64 10.50
CA TYR A 168 4.38 7.35 10.45
C TYR A 168 4.96 7.04 9.08
N GLY A 169 6.09 6.33 9.09
CA GLY A 169 6.72 5.74 7.91
C GLY A 169 6.18 4.35 7.63
N THR A 170 6.12 4.01 6.35
CA THR A 170 5.79 2.68 5.85
C THR A 170 6.62 2.38 4.60
N VAL A 171 6.68 1.11 4.21
CA VAL A 171 7.13 0.68 2.89
C VAL A 171 6.30 -0.50 2.41
N TYR A 172 5.88 -0.46 1.16
CA TYR A 172 5.18 -1.58 0.51
C TYR A 172 6.21 -2.65 0.15
N VAL A 173 6.29 -3.74 0.92
CA VAL A 173 7.26 -4.82 0.74
C VAL A 173 6.58 -6.04 0.12
N THR A 174 7.09 -6.47 -1.04
CA THR A 174 6.71 -7.71 -1.72
C THR A 174 7.77 -8.80 -1.51
N ASP A 175 8.99 -8.58 -2.02
CA ASP A 175 10.03 -9.63 -2.13
C ASP A 175 11.13 -9.55 -1.07
N ALA A 176 11.41 -8.34 -0.52
CA ALA A 176 12.47 -8.18 0.48
C ALA A 176 12.22 -9.00 1.77
N ILE A 177 10.95 -9.27 2.07
CA ILE A 177 10.51 -10.26 3.06
C ILE A 177 9.73 -11.32 2.26
N PRO A 178 10.30 -12.50 1.98
CA PRO A 178 9.64 -13.54 1.19
C PRO A 178 8.29 -13.95 1.76
N GLU A 179 7.30 -14.22 0.90
CA GLU A 179 5.97 -14.64 1.34
C GLU A 179 6.02 -15.90 2.22
N GLN A 180 6.89 -16.83 1.88
CA GLN A 180 7.14 -18.05 2.64
C GLN A 180 7.40 -17.74 4.12
N VAL A 181 8.17 -16.69 4.44
CA VAL A 181 8.47 -16.29 5.83
C VAL A 181 7.20 -15.91 6.58
N THR A 182 6.37 -15.08 5.97
CA THR A 182 5.12 -14.64 6.62
C THR A 182 4.14 -15.79 6.76
N ARG A 183 4.04 -16.66 5.76
CA ARG A 183 3.15 -17.81 5.78
C ARG A 183 3.53 -18.81 6.86
N GLU A 184 4.82 -19.18 6.94
CA GLU A 184 5.32 -20.13 7.93
C GLU A 184 5.29 -19.56 9.36
N VAL A 185 5.83 -18.35 9.58
CA VAL A 185 6.00 -17.80 10.93
C VAL A 185 4.69 -17.31 11.53
N LEU A 186 3.76 -16.84 10.71
CA LEU A 186 2.48 -16.29 11.14
C LEU A 186 1.31 -17.27 10.94
N SER A 187 1.56 -18.47 10.44
CA SER A 187 0.56 -19.52 10.19
C SER A 187 -0.59 -19.03 9.33
N ILE A 188 -0.27 -18.32 8.24
CA ILE A 188 -1.28 -17.79 7.33
C ILE A 188 -1.90 -18.94 6.54
N PRO A 189 -3.23 -19.19 6.63
CA PRO A 189 -3.91 -20.25 5.87
C PRO A 189 -3.81 -20.02 4.35
N ASP A 190 -3.79 -21.11 3.58
CA ASP A 190 -3.69 -21.07 2.11
C ASP A 190 -4.83 -20.31 1.43
N ARG A 191 -5.98 -20.20 2.10
CA ARG A 191 -7.10 -19.36 1.68
C ARG A 191 -6.72 -17.89 1.48
N TYR A 192 -5.73 -17.38 2.20
CA TYR A 192 -5.32 -15.97 2.12
C TYR A 192 -4.07 -15.81 1.28
N GLU A 193 -4.13 -14.90 0.32
CA GLU A 193 -3.01 -14.48 -0.52
C GLU A 193 -2.40 -13.20 0.03
N ARG A 194 -1.07 -13.14 0.09
CA ARG A 194 -0.38 -11.95 0.57
C ARG A 194 -0.23 -10.92 -0.53
N VAL A 195 -0.79 -9.75 -0.30
CA VAL A 195 -0.58 -8.55 -1.14
C VAL A 195 0.79 -7.94 -0.86
N CYS A 196 1.06 -7.64 0.41
CA CYS A 196 2.33 -7.09 0.88
C CYS A 196 2.47 -7.28 2.39
N ILE A 197 3.67 -7.01 2.90
CA ILE A 197 3.89 -6.71 4.31
C ILE A 197 4.44 -5.28 4.42
N THR A 198 3.92 -4.48 5.34
CA THR A 198 4.39 -3.13 5.57
C THR A 198 4.80 -2.96 7.03
N PRO A 199 6.07 -2.62 7.32
CA PRO A 199 6.46 -2.10 8.61
C PRO A 199 5.81 -0.74 8.83
N LEU A 200 5.47 -0.44 10.09
CA LEU A 200 4.86 0.81 10.54
C LEU A 200 5.57 1.30 11.79
N GLY A 201 6.00 2.55 11.78
CA GLY A 201 6.66 3.17 12.93
C GLY A 201 7.07 4.61 12.68
N VAL A 202 7.62 5.26 13.69
CA VAL A 202 8.20 6.60 13.57
C VAL A 202 9.48 6.50 12.74
N PRO A 203 9.62 7.26 11.64
CA PRO A 203 10.82 7.22 10.82
C PRO A 203 12.09 7.63 11.58
N ASP A 204 13.18 6.92 11.36
CA ASP A 204 14.51 7.38 11.75
C ASP A 204 15.07 8.29 10.64
N GLY A 205 14.41 9.43 10.45
CA GLY A 205 14.60 10.32 9.31
C GLY A 205 13.72 9.96 8.10
N TRP A 206 13.17 11.00 7.44
CA TRP A 206 12.46 10.82 6.18
C TRP A 206 13.49 10.71 5.05
N PRO A 207 13.38 9.72 4.16
CA PRO A 207 14.25 9.65 3.01
C PRO A 207 13.95 10.78 2.02
N GLU A 208 14.96 11.17 1.25
CA GLU A 208 14.77 12.11 0.14
C GLU A 208 13.76 11.54 -0.88
N PRO A 209 12.94 12.43 -1.47
CA PRO A 209 12.01 12.01 -2.51
C PRO A 209 12.73 11.37 -3.70
N THR A 210 12.32 10.17 -4.06
CA THR A 210 12.85 9.52 -5.26
C THR A 210 12.30 10.22 -6.51
N PRO A 211 13.16 10.61 -7.47
CA PRO A 211 12.73 11.21 -8.73
C PRO A 211 11.67 10.35 -9.43
N LYS A 212 10.70 11.02 -10.02
CA LYS A 212 9.67 10.39 -10.83
C LYS A 212 9.94 10.69 -12.30
N LYS A 213 9.52 9.80 -13.16
CA LYS A 213 9.46 10.07 -14.60
C LYS A 213 8.53 11.24 -14.86
N LYS A 214 8.70 11.89 -15.99
CA LYS A 214 7.83 12.99 -16.41
C LYS A 214 6.40 12.50 -16.60
N LEU A 215 5.44 13.35 -16.28
CA LEU A 215 4.01 12.98 -16.35
C LEU A 215 3.59 12.56 -17.76
N GLU A 216 4.17 13.22 -18.77
CA GLU A 216 3.90 12.98 -20.18
C GLU A 216 4.25 11.55 -20.63
N GLU A 217 5.16 10.86 -19.92
CA GLU A 217 5.51 9.46 -20.19
C GLU A 217 4.38 8.46 -19.79
N PHE A 218 3.40 8.92 -19.02
CA PHE A 218 2.31 8.09 -18.52
C PHE A 218 0.94 8.42 -19.13
N ILE A 219 0.84 9.53 -19.90
CA ILE A 219 -0.42 9.99 -20.43
C ILE A 219 -0.46 9.69 -21.94
N VAL A 220 -1.53 9.03 -22.35
CA VAL A 220 -1.89 8.84 -23.74
C VAL A 220 -3.31 9.35 -23.90
N PHE A 221 -3.53 10.23 -24.86
CA PHE A 221 -4.85 10.75 -25.15
C PHE A 221 -5.50 9.90 -26.24
N GLU A 222 -6.78 9.59 -26.06
CA GLU A 222 -7.67 8.86 -26.97
C GLU A 222 -7.22 7.41 -27.25
N SER A 223 -6.04 7.17 -27.85
CA SER A 223 -5.59 5.83 -28.25
C SER A 223 -4.06 5.70 -28.32
N PHE A 224 -3.55 4.49 -28.18
CA PHE A 224 -2.16 4.16 -28.48
C PHE A 224 -1.98 4.03 -29.99
N GLY A 225 -1.38 5.03 -30.60
CA GLY A 225 -1.00 5.03 -32.00
C GLY A 225 -2.09 5.56 -32.95
N SER A 226 -1.79 6.64 -33.54
CA SER A 226 -2.35 7.15 -34.80
C SER A 226 -1.23 7.15 -35.83
#